data_c55a78461c91698e755b1ad9dedd2809
#
_entry.id   c55a78461c91698e755b1ad9dedd2809
#
_cell.length_a   1.000
_cell.length_b   1.000
_cell.length_c   1.000
_cell.angle_alpha   90.00
_cell.angle_beta   90.00
_cell.angle_gamma   90.00
#
_symmetry.space_group_name_H-M   'P 1'
#
loop_
_entity.id
_entity.type
_entity.pdbx_description
1 polymer ?
#
loop_
_entity_poly.entity_id
_entity_poly.type
_entity_poly.pdbx_seq_one_letter_code
_entity_poly.pdbx_strand_id
1 'polypeptide(L)'
;MAKSSQMFQNAYGDETIYITSSDNYDYSQESWRGGDKNILVNVAMASAKYIRLPEATTSNKGLHVKVIYALAPAAATYVGFVTSVIVGGASTVGAATEGNAPTDAAMVSSASGTSNLRVELDVNLAAKAGGHPGTVLEFWYPGVANVILYRGWLHADVDDATLSSHFSTTAVNA
;
A
#
# COMPACT_ATOMS: atom_id res chain seq x y z
N MET A 1 7.42 8.42 -21.74
CA MET A 1 7.34 6.99 -22.12
C MET A 1 6.10 6.41 -21.50
N ALA A 2 5.25 5.72 -22.26
CA ALA A 2 4.06 5.10 -21.71
C ALA A 2 4.48 3.97 -20.77
N LYS A 3 4.11 4.07 -19.50
CA LYS A 3 4.30 2.99 -18.52
C LYS A 3 3.41 1.82 -18.93
N SER A 4 3.96 0.63 -19.01
CA SER A 4 3.20 -0.57 -19.36
C SER A 4 2.38 -1.03 -18.15
N SER A 5 1.33 -0.33 -17.82
CA SER A 5 0.28 -0.85 -16.96
C SER A 5 -0.83 -1.37 -17.86
N GLN A 6 -1.19 -2.63 -17.70
CA GLN A 6 -2.37 -3.17 -18.38
C GLN A 6 -3.55 -3.04 -17.42
N MET A 7 -4.61 -2.41 -17.90
CA MET A 7 -5.84 -2.24 -17.14
C MET A 7 -6.87 -3.26 -17.65
N PHE A 8 -7.40 -4.05 -16.72
CA PHE A 8 -8.46 -5.01 -17.01
C PHE A 8 -9.65 -4.70 -16.12
N GLN A 9 -10.81 -4.58 -16.76
CA GLN A 9 -12.09 -4.43 -16.07
C GLN A 9 -12.78 -5.80 -16.04
N ASN A 10 -13.13 -6.29 -14.86
CA ASN A 10 -13.91 -7.52 -14.74
C ASN A 10 -15.41 -7.24 -14.97
N ALA A 11 -16.21 -8.31 -15.07
CA ALA A 11 -17.65 -8.22 -15.30
C ALA A 11 -18.45 -7.52 -14.19
N TYR A 12 -17.81 -7.25 -13.04
CA TYR A 12 -18.41 -6.60 -11.87
C TYR A 12 -18.02 -5.13 -11.72
N GLY A 13 -17.28 -4.58 -12.69
CA GLY A 13 -16.84 -3.20 -12.65
C GLY A 13 -15.57 -2.92 -11.84
N ASP A 14 -14.96 -3.94 -11.21
CA ASP A 14 -13.67 -3.79 -10.57
C ASP A 14 -12.59 -3.59 -11.61
N GLU A 15 -11.74 -2.62 -11.39
CA GLU A 15 -10.63 -2.30 -12.26
C GLU A 15 -9.32 -2.78 -11.64
N THR A 16 -8.58 -3.59 -12.39
CA THR A 16 -7.28 -4.08 -11.95
C THR A 16 -6.17 -3.52 -12.82
N ILE A 17 -5.22 -2.87 -12.18
CA ILE A 17 -4.00 -2.33 -12.78
C ILE A 17 -2.86 -3.28 -12.45
N TYR A 18 -2.17 -3.76 -13.47
CA TYR A 18 -1.01 -4.64 -13.27
C TYR A 18 0.28 -3.84 -13.36
N ILE A 19 1.07 -3.88 -12.31
CA ILE A 19 2.43 -3.35 -12.27
C ILE A 19 3.39 -4.49 -12.61
N THR A 20 4.02 -4.41 -13.78
CA THR A 20 4.91 -5.44 -14.34
C THR A 20 6.33 -4.97 -14.58
N SER A 21 6.64 -3.70 -14.29
CA SER A 21 8.00 -3.14 -14.37
C SER A 21 8.38 -2.46 -13.07
N SER A 22 9.69 -2.45 -12.75
CA SER A 22 10.22 -1.82 -11.54
C SER A 22 10.45 -0.33 -11.77
N ASP A 23 9.35 0.43 -11.80
CA ASP A 23 9.32 1.89 -12.00
C ASP A 23 8.61 2.60 -10.85
N ASN A 24 8.65 3.92 -10.89
CA ASN A 24 7.77 4.75 -10.07
C ASN A 24 6.41 4.87 -10.76
N TYR A 25 5.35 4.69 -10.01
CA TYR A 25 3.98 4.80 -10.50
C TYR A 25 3.28 5.98 -9.84
N ASP A 26 2.77 6.88 -10.68
CA ASP A 26 2.09 8.09 -10.24
C ASP A 26 0.66 8.13 -10.78
N TYR A 27 -0.28 7.84 -9.91
CA TYR A 27 -1.72 7.90 -10.18
C TYR A 27 -2.37 9.18 -9.63
N SER A 28 -1.58 10.15 -9.14
CA SER A 28 -2.10 11.38 -8.53
C SER A 28 -2.95 12.23 -9.49
N GLN A 29 -2.72 12.10 -10.80
CA GLN A 29 -3.48 12.80 -11.83
C GLN A 29 -4.68 12.02 -12.35
N GLU A 30 -4.88 10.81 -11.87
CA GLU A 30 -5.99 9.97 -12.30
C GLU A 30 -7.30 10.43 -11.65
N SER A 31 -8.34 10.59 -12.47
CA SER A 31 -9.66 11.01 -11.99
C SER A 31 -10.49 9.82 -11.49
N TRP A 32 -9.90 9.01 -10.62
CA TRP A 32 -10.62 7.88 -10.04
C TRP A 32 -11.78 8.36 -9.17
N ARG A 33 -12.95 7.82 -9.47
CA ARG A 33 -14.17 8.08 -8.72
C ARG A 33 -14.46 6.89 -7.81
N GLY A 34 -15.56 6.96 -7.06
CA GLY A 34 -15.99 5.88 -6.17
C GLY A 34 -16.04 4.51 -6.85
N GLY A 35 -15.84 3.47 -6.07
CA GLY A 35 -15.72 2.07 -6.49
C GLY A 35 -14.35 1.47 -6.17
N ASP A 36 -14.20 0.18 -6.47
CA ASP A 36 -13.00 -0.59 -6.15
C ASP A 36 -11.96 -0.49 -7.27
N LYS A 37 -10.72 -0.22 -6.88
CA LYS A 37 -9.54 -0.26 -7.75
C LYS A 37 -8.51 -1.20 -7.15
N ASN A 38 -8.04 -2.15 -7.93
CA ASN A 38 -7.00 -3.07 -7.51
C ASN A 38 -5.69 -2.75 -8.24
N ILE A 39 -4.60 -2.62 -7.53
CA ILE A 39 -3.25 -2.49 -8.07
C ILE A 39 -2.50 -3.76 -7.70
N LEU A 40 -2.22 -4.60 -8.68
CA LEU A 40 -1.48 -5.84 -8.48
C LEU A 40 -0.01 -5.62 -8.84
N VAL A 41 0.85 -5.66 -7.83
CA VAL A 41 2.30 -5.53 -7.99
C VAL A 41 2.87 -6.91 -8.31
N ASN A 42 3.11 -7.17 -9.58
CA ASN A 42 3.64 -8.44 -10.09
C ASN A 42 5.07 -8.28 -10.62
N VAL A 43 5.89 -7.62 -9.84
CA VAL A 43 7.33 -7.41 -10.12
C VAL A 43 8.08 -7.18 -8.82
N ALA A 44 9.30 -7.70 -8.73
CA ALA A 44 10.21 -7.37 -7.63
C ALA A 44 10.71 -5.93 -7.80
N MET A 45 10.00 -4.98 -7.21
CA MET A 45 10.35 -3.56 -7.31
C MET A 45 11.72 -3.31 -6.69
N ALA A 46 12.58 -2.60 -7.41
CA ALA A 46 13.88 -2.15 -6.91
C ALA A 46 13.72 -1.13 -5.76
N SER A 47 14.79 -0.85 -5.04
CA SER A 47 14.79 0.09 -3.91
C SER A 47 14.31 1.48 -4.29
N ALA A 48 13.71 2.17 -3.31
CA ALA A 48 13.21 3.54 -3.40
C ALA A 48 12.15 3.77 -4.49
N LYS A 49 11.42 2.71 -4.88
CA LYS A 49 10.27 2.86 -5.80
C LYS A 49 9.02 3.21 -5.03
N TYR A 50 8.11 3.93 -5.70
CA TYR A 50 6.85 4.34 -5.09
C TYR A 50 5.65 4.07 -5.99
N ILE A 51 4.51 3.92 -5.32
CA ILE A 51 3.17 3.96 -5.91
C ILE A 51 2.46 5.15 -5.26
N ARG A 52 2.31 6.24 -6.01
CA ARG A 52 1.57 7.41 -5.56
C ARG A 52 0.10 7.23 -5.94
N LEU A 53 -0.77 7.34 -4.95
CA LEU A 53 -2.21 7.26 -5.12
C LEU A 53 -2.82 8.64 -5.31
N PRO A 54 -4.05 8.74 -5.88
CA PRO A 54 -4.78 10.00 -5.97
C PRO A 54 -4.99 10.65 -4.59
N GLU A 55 -4.91 11.96 -4.52
CA GLU A 55 -5.22 12.69 -3.29
C GLU A 55 -6.70 12.58 -2.93
N ALA A 56 -7.02 12.54 -1.63
CA ALA A 56 -8.39 12.48 -1.15
C ALA A 56 -9.11 13.80 -1.39
N THR A 57 -10.21 13.73 -2.11
CA THR A 57 -11.08 14.85 -2.43
C THR A 57 -12.54 14.47 -2.19
N THR A 58 -13.45 15.42 -2.26
CA THR A 58 -14.88 15.14 -2.21
C THR A 58 -15.40 14.41 -3.45
N SER A 59 -14.68 14.55 -4.59
CA SER A 59 -15.10 13.96 -5.86
C SER A 59 -14.78 12.45 -5.97
N ASN A 60 -13.84 11.96 -5.18
CA ASN A 60 -13.50 10.54 -5.13
C ASN A 60 -14.03 9.83 -3.87
N LYS A 61 -15.08 10.39 -3.27
CA LYS A 61 -15.81 9.75 -2.16
C LYS A 61 -16.25 8.34 -2.53
N GLY A 62 -15.99 7.39 -1.64
CA GLY A 62 -16.33 5.98 -1.83
C GLY A 62 -15.36 5.22 -2.73
N LEU A 63 -14.26 5.85 -3.14
CA LEU A 63 -13.16 5.13 -3.77
C LEU A 63 -12.50 4.21 -2.74
N HIS A 64 -12.20 2.99 -3.16
CA HIS A 64 -11.46 2.01 -2.38
C HIS A 64 -10.33 1.45 -3.24
N VAL A 65 -9.10 1.68 -2.81
CA VAL A 65 -7.91 1.23 -3.53
C VAL A 65 -7.24 0.11 -2.75
N LYS A 66 -7.00 -1.01 -3.40
CA LYS A 66 -6.22 -2.14 -2.87
C LYS A 66 -4.91 -2.24 -3.61
N VAL A 67 -3.81 -2.23 -2.89
CA VAL A 67 -2.48 -2.53 -3.44
C VAL A 67 -2.08 -3.92 -2.95
N ILE A 68 -1.91 -4.85 -3.88
CA ILE A 68 -1.68 -6.27 -3.61
C ILE A 68 -0.30 -6.63 -4.15
N TYR A 69 0.55 -7.18 -3.31
CA TYR A 69 1.87 -7.66 -3.71
C TYR A 69 1.82 -9.14 -4.06
N ALA A 70 2.00 -9.44 -5.33
CA ALA A 70 2.15 -10.81 -5.83
C ALA A 70 3.61 -11.29 -5.81
N LEU A 71 4.56 -10.34 -5.85
CA LEU A 71 5.99 -10.59 -5.69
C LEU A 71 6.56 -9.63 -4.63
N ALA A 72 7.49 -10.14 -3.84
CA ALA A 72 8.20 -9.33 -2.85
C ALA A 72 9.03 -8.24 -3.55
N PRO A 73 9.04 -7.00 -3.05
CA PRO A 73 9.98 -5.99 -3.53
C PRO A 73 11.42 -6.40 -3.19
N ALA A 74 12.38 -6.00 -4.03
CA ALA A 74 13.80 -6.28 -3.79
C ALA A 74 14.39 -5.43 -2.66
N ALA A 75 13.75 -4.32 -2.32
CA ALA A 75 14.11 -3.43 -1.21
C ALA A 75 12.94 -2.48 -0.89
N ALA A 76 13.19 -1.40 -0.13
CA ALA A 76 12.17 -0.45 0.30
C ALA A 76 11.27 0.04 -0.84
N THR A 77 9.97 -0.04 -0.66
CA THR A 77 8.95 0.55 -1.54
C THR A 77 7.95 1.36 -0.72
N TYR A 78 7.35 2.35 -1.36
CA TYR A 78 6.48 3.32 -0.71
C TYR A 78 5.13 3.37 -1.40
N VAL A 79 4.04 3.31 -0.64
CA VAL A 79 2.68 3.50 -1.16
C VAL A 79 2.04 4.64 -0.39
N GLY A 80 1.56 5.67 -1.08
CA GLY A 80 0.93 6.79 -0.39
C GLY A 80 0.69 8.04 -1.22
N PHE A 81 0.82 9.20 -0.59
CA PHE A 81 0.29 10.48 -1.01
C PHE A 81 1.33 11.61 -0.91
N VAL A 82 1.01 12.75 -1.47
CA VAL A 82 1.79 13.98 -1.29
C VAL A 82 1.24 14.81 -0.13
N THR A 83 -0.10 14.96 -0.06
CA THR A 83 -0.78 15.82 0.91
C THR A 83 -1.85 15.11 1.73
N SER A 84 -2.43 14.02 1.21
CA SER A 84 -3.47 13.29 1.93
C SER A 84 -2.89 12.50 3.09
N VAL A 85 -3.57 12.55 4.21
CA VAL A 85 -3.13 11.99 5.48
C VAL A 85 -3.86 10.69 5.75
N ILE A 86 -3.10 9.65 6.06
CA ILE A 86 -3.63 8.39 6.54
C ILE A 86 -4.05 8.58 8.00
N VAL A 87 -5.36 8.63 8.23
CA VAL A 87 -5.96 8.75 9.56
C VAL A 87 -6.67 7.47 9.95
N GLY A 88 -6.31 6.98 11.09
CA GLY A 88 -6.91 5.75 11.60
C GLY A 88 -6.65 4.55 10.70
N GLY A 89 -6.18 3.52 11.27
CA GLY A 89 -5.91 2.29 10.57
C GLY A 89 -4.87 1.47 11.31
N ALA A 90 -4.92 0.18 11.06
CA ALA A 90 -3.98 -0.77 11.61
C ALA A 90 -3.48 -1.66 10.48
N SER A 91 -2.23 -2.06 10.57
CA SER A 91 -1.72 -3.19 9.81
C SER A 91 -1.70 -4.41 10.72
N THR A 92 -2.19 -5.52 10.20
CA THR A 92 -2.01 -6.83 10.81
C THR A 92 -0.85 -7.50 10.09
N VAL A 93 0.10 -8.03 10.81
CA VAL A 93 1.24 -8.72 10.24
C VAL A 93 1.13 -10.20 10.53
N GLY A 94 1.17 -10.99 9.48
CA GLY A 94 1.32 -12.43 9.54
C GLY A 94 2.75 -12.80 9.19
N ALA A 95 3.48 -13.41 10.10
CA ALA A 95 4.72 -14.09 9.77
C ALA A 95 4.37 -15.49 9.26
N ALA A 96 4.78 -15.80 8.04
CA ALA A 96 4.72 -17.16 7.51
C ALA A 96 6.11 -17.76 7.62
N THR A 97 6.39 -18.45 8.72
CA THR A 97 7.47 -19.43 8.73
C THR A 97 6.95 -20.73 8.14
N GLU A 98 7.68 -21.29 7.19
CA GLU A 98 7.36 -22.63 6.67
C GLU A 98 7.24 -23.61 7.85
N GLY A 99 6.04 -24.13 8.07
CA GLY A 99 5.77 -25.19 9.04
C GLY A 99 5.21 -24.76 10.41
N ASN A 100 5.10 -23.49 10.71
CA ASN A 100 4.42 -23.01 11.92
C ASN A 100 3.20 -22.15 11.58
N ALA A 101 2.11 -22.34 12.32
CA ALA A 101 1.00 -21.41 12.29
C ALA A 101 1.51 -19.99 12.62
N PRO A 102 0.94 -18.93 12.02
CA PRO A 102 1.32 -17.57 12.34
C PRO A 102 1.15 -17.35 13.84
N THR A 103 2.27 -17.24 14.52
CA THR A 103 2.26 -17.25 16.00
C THR A 103 1.86 -15.92 16.59
N ASP A 104 1.98 -14.81 15.86
CA ASP A 104 1.53 -13.52 16.37
C ASP A 104 1.16 -12.54 15.25
N ALA A 105 -0.13 -12.21 15.19
CA ALA A 105 -0.61 -11.07 14.44
C ALA A 105 -0.38 -9.81 15.29
N ALA A 106 0.72 -9.11 15.06
CA ALA A 106 0.93 -7.83 15.69
C ALA A 106 0.10 -6.75 14.99
N MET A 107 -0.73 -6.04 15.73
CA MET A 107 -1.40 -4.85 15.21
C MET A 107 -0.49 -3.63 15.40
N VAL A 108 -0.09 -3.05 14.29
CA VAL A 108 0.61 -1.76 14.30
C VAL A 108 -0.41 -0.67 13.99
N SER A 109 -0.80 0.08 15.00
CA SER A 109 -1.64 1.26 14.77
C SER A 109 -0.80 2.41 14.23
N SER A 110 -1.35 3.20 13.31
CA SER A 110 -0.80 4.53 13.05
C SER A 110 -0.83 5.30 14.37
N ALA A 111 0.31 5.87 14.77
CA ALA A 111 0.32 6.68 15.97
C ALA A 111 -0.70 7.81 15.83
N SER A 112 -1.67 7.85 16.75
CA SER A 112 -2.67 8.91 16.77
C SER A 112 -1.96 10.26 16.88
N GLY A 113 -2.28 11.17 15.98
CA GLY A 113 -1.75 12.54 15.98
C GLY A 113 -0.57 12.82 15.06
N THR A 114 -0.06 11.83 14.32
CA THR A 114 0.93 12.04 13.27
C THR A 114 0.28 12.02 11.90
N SER A 115 0.67 12.97 11.06
CA SER A 115 0.20 13.09 9.68
C SER A 115 0.97 12.11 8.80
N ASN A 116 0.59 10.83 8.80
CA ASN A 116 1.25 9.84 7.97
C ASN A 116 0.82 9.99 6.51
N LEU A 117 1.78 10.13 5.62
CA LEU A 117 1.55 10.34 4.20
C LEU A 117 1.79 9.08 3.37
N ARG A 118 2.50 8.10 3.91
CA ARG A 118 2.80 6.85 3.19
C ARG A 118 2.95 5.65 4.10
N VAL A 119 2.80 4.47 3.51
CA VAL A 119 3.21 3.18 4.05
C VAL A 119 4.54 2.80 3.41
N GLU A 120 5.49 2.38 4.21
CA GLU A 120 6.81 1.90 3.79
C GLU A 120 6.90 0.40 4.00
N LEU A 121 7.30 -0.33 2.97
CA LEU A 121 7.54 -1.77 3.00
C LEU A 121 9.00 -2.02 2.64
N ASP A 122 9.69 -2.81 3.44
CA ASP A 122 11.06 -3.21 3.19
C ASP A 122 11.29 -4.63 3.70
N VAL A 123 11.46 -5.57 2.80
CA VAL A 123 11.68 -6.99 3.12
C VAL A 123 13.00 -7.26 3.82
N ASN A 124 13.94 -6.32 3.75
CA ASN A 124 15.27 -6.45 4.35
C ASN A 124 15.37 -5.81 5.74
N LEU A 125 14.32 -5.09 6.18
CA LEU A 125 14.33 -4.41 7.47
C LEU A 125 13.21 -4.95 8.36
N ALA A 126 13.57 -5.60 9.45
CA ALA A 126 12.62 -6.14 10.42
C ALA A 126 11.60 -5.09 10.91
N ALA A 127 12.02 -3.85 11.12
CA ALA A 127 11.14 -2.75 11.56
C ALA A 127 10.12 -2.29 10.51
N LYS A 128 10.32 -2.65 9.22
CA LYS A 128 9.45 -2.31 8.09
C LYS A 128 9.07 -3.55 7.30
N ALA A 129 9.21 -4.72 7.91
CA ALA A 129 8.91 -5.99 7.27
C ALA A 129 7.49 -5.99 6.69
N GLY A 130 7.35 -6.59 5.55
CA GLY A 130 6.11 -6.64 4.80
C GLY A 130 6.39 -6.53 3.31
N GLY A 131 5.36 -6.69 2.50
CA GLY A 131 5.53 -6.67 1.05
C GLY A 131 5.79 -8.04 0.45
N HIS A 132 5.93 -9.10 1.26
CA HIS A 132 5.94 -10.46 0.74
C HIS A 132 4.62 -10.77 0.01
N PRO A 133 4.61 -11.79 -0.88
CA PRO A 133 3.41 -12.18 -1.61
C PRO A 133 2.22 -12.38 -0.67
N GLY A 134 1.08 -11.81 -1.02
CA GLY A 134 -0.11 -11.78 -0.17
C GLY A 134 -0.24 -10.55 0.72
N THR A 135 0.73 -9.64 0.75
CA THR A 135 0.56 -8.32 1.38
C THR A 135 -0.51 -7.52 0.64
N VAL A 136 -1.46 -7.00 1.42
CA VAL A 136 -2.56 -6.16 0.92
C VAL A 136 -2.62 -4.87 1.72
N LEU A 137 -2.60 -3.74 1.02
CA LEU A 137 -2.81 -2.41 1.58
C LEU A 137 -4.14 -1.86 1.04
N GLU A 138 -5.05 -1.50 1.92
CA GLU A 138 -6.37 -0.98 1.57
C GLU A 138 -6.51 0.47 2.01
N PHE A 139 -6.94 1.31 1.10
CA PHE A 139 -7.13 2.74 1.29
C PHE A 139 -8.57 3.14 0.94
N TRP A 140 -9.30 3.69 1.89
CA TRP A 140 -10.67 4.18 1.68
C TRP A 140 -10.71 5.70 1.69
N TYR A 141 -11.47 6.25 0.78
CA TYR A 141 -11.69 7.67 0.58
C TYR A 141 -13.07 8.07 1.14
N PRO A 142 -13.15 8.59 2.36
CA PRO A 142 -14.42 8.89 3.01
C PRO A 142 -15.15 10.10 2.41
N GLY A 143 -14.53 10.83 1.48
CA GLY A 143 -15.06 12.04 0.87
C GLY A 143 -14.76 13.29 1.69
N VAL A 144 -13.78 13.23 2.57
CA VAL A 144 -13.21 14.37 3.28
C VAL A 144 -11.87 14.69 2.63
N ALA A 145 -11.65 15.95 2.28
CA ALA A 145 -10.41 16.37 1.63
C ALA A 145 -9.19 16.04 2.49
N ASN A 146 -8.18 15.50 1.86
CA ASN A 146 -6.91 15.11 2.47
C ASN A 146 -7.00 14.05 3.59
N VAL A 147 -8.09 13.27 3.64
CA VAL A 147 -8.28 12.23 4.66
C VAL A 147 -8.41 10.87 4.00
N ILE A 148 -7.58 9.94 4.43
CA ILE A 148 -7.57 8.53 3.99
C ILE A 148 -7.73 7.63 5.21
N LEU A 149 -8.63 6.65 5.13
CA LEU A 149 -8.70 5.55 6.08
C LEU A 149 -7.90 4.39 5.52
N TYR A 150 -7.25 3.64 6.40
CA TYR A 150 -6.31 2.58 5.99
C TYR A 150 -6.52 1.29 6.79
N ARG A 151 -6.30 0.18 6.11
CA ARG A 151 -6.07 -1.14 6.72
C ARG A 151 -5.00 -1.87 5.92
N GLY A 152 -4.07 -2.53 6.58
CA GLY A 152 -3.06 -3.35 5.94
C GLY A 152 -3.08 -4.78 6.47
N TRP A 153 -2.86 -5.72 5.57
CA TRP A 153 -2.45 -7.07 5.89
C TRP A 153 -1.05 -7.27 5.32
N LEU A 154 -0.06 -7.36 6.21
CA LEU A 154 1.34 -7.43 5.81
C LEU A 154 1.85 -8.86 6.00
N HIS A 155 2.42 -9.42 4.97
CA HIS A 155 3.18 -10.66 5.05
C HIS A 155 4.66 -10.34 5.26
N ALA A 156 5.23 -10.93 6.30
CA ALA A 156 6.66 -10.84 6.63
C ALA A 156 7.25 -12.24 6.75
N ASP A 157 8.52 -12.38 6.38
CA ASP A 157 9.23 -13.66 6.40
C ASP A 157 10.09 -13.85 7.68
N VAL A 158 9.99 -12.95 8.64
CA VAL A 158 10.83 -12.97 9.84
C VAL A 158 10.01 -13.06 11.11
N ASP A 159 10.46 -13.95 12.00
CA ASP A 159 9.87 -14.24 13.30
C ASP A 159 9.87 -13.06 14.30
N ASP A 160 10.51 -11.96 13.97
CA ASP A 160 10.71 -10.86 14.91
C ASP A 160 10.47 -9.50 14.25
N ALA A 161 9.27 -9.33 13.75
CA ALA A 161 8.86 -8.06 13.20
C ALA A 161 8.49 -7.10 14.33
N THR A 162 9.44 -6.37 14.84
CA THR A 162 9.18 -5.16 15.63
C THR A 162 8.63 -4.10 14.68
N LEU A 163 7.37 -4.27 14.28
CA LEU A 163 6.70 -3.55 13.20
C LEU A 163 6.29 -2.13 13.60
N SER A 164 7.17 -1.40 14.23
CA SER A 164 6.86 -0.10 14.82
C SER A 164 6.82 1.07 13.85
N SER A 165 7.16 0.90 12.58
CA SER A 165 7.43 2.06 11.71
C SER A 165 7.04 1.93 10.22
N HIS A 166 5.94 1.25 9.89
CA HIS A 166 5.44 1.21 8.51
C HIS A 166 4.93 2.55 7.99
N PHE A 167 4.57 3.45 8.89
CA PHE A 167 4.01 4.74 8.52
C PHE A 167 5.10 5.81 8.55
N SER A 168 5.06 6.70 7.58
CA SER A 168 5.99 7.82 7.49
C SER A 168 5.26 9.11 7.19
N THR A 169 5.72 10.20 7.80
CA THR A 169 5.27 11.57 7.51
C THR A 169 5.89 12.14 6.24
N THR A 170 6.82 11.41 5.63
CA THR A 170 7.45 11.84 4.39
C THR A 170 6.51 11.62 3.21
N ALA A 171 6.28 12.65 2.42
CA ALA A 171 5.47 12.58 1.21
C ALA A 171 6.08 11.62 0.17
N VAL A 172 5.21 11.03 -0.65
CA VAL A 172 5.64 10.30 -1.84
C VAL A 172 5.94 11.33 -2.93
N ASN A 173 7.15 11.79 -2.96
CA ASN A 173 7.61 12.75 -3.95
C ASN A 173 8.09 12.05 -5.21
N ALA A 174 7.84 12.70 -6.34
CA ALA A 174 8.37 12.32 -7.65
C ALA A 174 9.87 12.55 -7.72
#